data_878b5dcbccf6d0b72681e8a6796bc278
#
_entry.id   878b5dcbccf6d0b72681e8a6796bc278
#
_cell.length_a   1.000
_cell.length_b   1.000
_cell.length_c   1.000
_cell.angle_alpha   90.00
_cell.angle_beta   90.00
_cell.angle_gamma   90.00
#
_symmetry.space_group_name_H-M   'P 1'
#
loop_
_entity.id
_entity.type
_entity.pdbx_description
1 polymer ?
#
loop_
_entity_poly.entity_id
_entity_poly.type
_entity_poly.pdbx_seq_one_letter_code
_entity_poly.pdbx_strand_id
1 'polypeptide(L)'
;RVQLLSWDTLDTKAFVEYLADKHNISKGDVYKNLSMVLEGIEAILRNGNILNLDDFGSFSLNGSFCEDKEPGKNHRAESIEVKNIVFKAEKRLKRRITAAGFEKYNPERHNKRKY
;
A
#
# COMPACT_ATOMS: atom_id res chain seq x y z
N ARG A 1 6.03 14.11 -23.49
CA ARG A 1 5.94 12.91 -22.74
C ARG A 1 4.83 13.00 -21.70
N VAL A 2 4.14 11.91 -21.53
CA VAL A 2 3.04 11.89 -20.59
C VAL A 2 3.57 11.82 -19.19
N GLN A 3 3.02 12.62 -18.36
CA GLN A 3 3.42 12.63 -16.98
C GLN A 3 2.18 12.55 -16.12
N LEU A 4 2.15 11.54 -15.28
CA LEU A 4 1.04 11.39 -14.37
C LEU A 4 1.29 12.25 -13.17
N LEU A 5 0.37 13.13 -12.91
CA LEU A 5 0.48 14.00 -11.78
C LEU A 5 -0.44 13.49 -10.70
N SER A 6 0.04 13.64 -9.49
CA SER A 6 -0.78 13.31 -8.36
C SER A 6 -1.61 14.53 -8.04
N TRP A 7 -2.88 14.45 -8.28
CA TRP A 7 -3.71 15.60 -8.08
C TRP A 7 -4.10 15.80 -6.65
N ASP A 8 -4.45 14.70 -6.01
CA ASP A 8 -4.89 14.77 -4.63
C ASP A 8 -4.30 13.64 -3.86
N THR A 9 -4.04 13.89 -2.61
CA THR A 9 -3.66 12.83 -1.71
C THR A 9 -4.87 12.54 -0.86
N LEU A 10 -5.34 11.32 -0.92
CA LEU A 10 -6.47 10.93 -0.11
C LEU A 10 -5.96 10.34 1.18
N ASP A 11 -6.48 10.82 2.29
CA ASP A 11 -6.08 10.24 3.56
C ASP A 11 -7.07 9.12 3.92
N THR A 12 -6.90 8.57 5.09
CA THR A 12 -7.72 7.45 5.51
C THR A 12 -9.19 7.84 5.53
N LYS A 13 -9.49 9.00 6.03
CA LYS A 13 -10.88 9.42 6.13
C LYS A 13 -11.52 9.51 4.76
N ALA A 14 -10.82 10.12 3.82
CA ALA A 14 -11.36 10.25 2.46
C ALA A 14 -11.52 8.90 1.81
N PHE A 15 -10.57 8.00 2.03
CA PHE A 15 -10.63 6.68 1.47
C PHE A 15 -11.83 5.91 2.03
N VAL A 16 -12.03 6.01 3.33
CA VAL A 16 -13.16 5.33 3.96
C VAL A 16 -14.48 5.88 3.42
N GLU A 17 -14.57 7.18 3.27
CA GLU A 17 -15.78 7.77 2.74
C GLU A 17 -16.05 7.32 1.32
N TYR A 18 -15.01 7.27 0.53
CA TYR A 18 -15.15 6.83 -0.85
C TYR A 18 -15.68 5.39 -0.90
N LEU A 19 -15.11 4.51 -0.08
CA LEU A 19 -15.53 3.11 -0.08
C LEU A 19 -16.94 2.96 0.44
N ALA A 20 -17.28 3.70 1.48
CA ALA A 20 -18.61 3.62 2.06
C ALA A 20 -19.66 4.02 1.04
N ASP A 21 -19.38 5.09 0.31
CA ASP A 21 -20.30 5.55 -0.72
C ASP A 21 -20.40 4.56 -1.85
N LYS A 22 -19.26 4.11 -2.31
CA LYS A 22 -19.22 3.24 -3.46
C LYS A 22 -19.95 1.94 -3.20
N HIS A 23 -19.82 1.40 -2.02
CA HIS A 23 -20.38 0.09 -1.71
C HIS A 23 -21.60 0.16 -0.83
N ASN A 24 -22.03 1.36 -0.52
CA ASN A 24 -23.24 1.55 0.28
C ASN A 24 -23.13 0.84 1.62
N ILE A 25 -22.04 1.09 2.30
CA ILE A 25 -21.76 0.50 3.60
C ILE A 25 -21.48 1.64 4.55
N SER A 26 -21.73 1.43 5.81
CA SER A 26 -21.49 2.48 6.78
C SER A 26 -20.00 2.75 6.91
N LYS A 27 -19.66 4.00 7.19
CA LYS A 27 -18.25 4.36 7.35
C LYS A 27 -17.61 3.59 8.49
N GLY A 28 -18.38 3.35 9.55
CA GLY A 28 -17.84 2.61 10.66
C GLY A 28 -17.44 1.20 10.29
N ASP A 29 -18.25 0.55 9.48
CA ASP A 29 -17.95 -0.79 9.04
C ASP A 29 -16.75 -0.80 8.12
N VAL A 30 -16.67 0.18 7.23
CA VAL A 30 -15.53 0.27 6.33
C VAL A 30 -14.25 0.47 7.13
N TYR A 31 -14.30 1.37 8.09
CA TYR A 31 -13.12 1.67 8.88
C TYR A 31 -12.68 0.44 9.66
N LYS A 32 -13.63 -0.28 10.22
CA LYS A 32 -13.31 -1.47 10.96
C LYS A 32 -12.65 -2.52 10.08
N ASN A 33 -13.20 -2.73 8.90
CA ASN A 33 -12.63 -3.70 7.99
C ASN A 33 -11.25 -3.28 7.50
N LEU A 34 -11.08 -2.01 7.21
CA LEU A 34 -9.80 -1.52 6.77
C LEU A 34 -8.75 -1.68 7.86
N SER A 35 -9.12 -1.36 9.09
CA SER A 35 -8.19 -1.50 10.21
C SER A 35 -7.76 -2.95 10.37
N MET A 36 -8.70 -3.85 10.21
CA MET A 36 -8.39 -5.26 10.35
C MET A 36 -7.37 -5.69 9.29
N VAL A 37 -7.58 -5.26 8.06
CA VAL A 37 -6.66 -5.62 6.99
C VAL A 37 -5.29 -5.04 7.22
N LEU A 38 -5.24 -3.77 7.62
CA LEU A 38 -3.94 -3.14 7.84
C LEU A 38 -3.18 -3.79 8.98
N GLU A 39 -3.88 -4.15 10.03
CA GLU A 39 -3.26 -4.85 11.14
C GLU A 39 -2.73 -6.20 10.70
N GLY A 40 -3.48 -6.86 9.83
CA GLY A 40 -3.04 -8.14 9.32
C GLY A 40 -1.77 -8.03 8.50
N ILE A 41 -1.71 -7.01 7.65
CA ILE A 41 -0.51 -6.79 6.86
C ILE A 41 0.68 -6.56 7.78
N GLU A 42 0.49 -5.73 8.77
CA GLU A 42 1.56 -5.43 9.70
C GLU A 42 2.02 -6.69 10.44
N ALA A 43 1.08 -7.51 10.86
CA ALA A 43 1.42 -8.73 11.60
C ALA A 43 2.23 -9.70 10.74
N ILE A 44 1.83 -9.86 9.50
CA ILE A 44 2.54 -10.75 8.60
C ILE A 44 3.97 -10.28 8.40
N LEU A 45 4.13 -8.98 8.18
CA LEU A 45 5.45 -8.44 7.97
C LEU A 45 6.30 -8.53 9.23
N ARG A 46 5.66 -8.35 10.36
CA ARG A 46 6.38 -8.42 11.63
C ARG A 46 6.95 -9.80 11.87
N ASN A 47 6.34 -10.81 11.32
CA ASN A 47 6.84 -12.17 11.41
C ASN A 47 7.90 -12.47 10.37
N GLY A 48 8.26 -11.48 9.57
CA GLY A 48 9.29 -11.67 8.57
C GLY A 48 8.81 -12.33 7.29
N ASN A 49 7.51 -12.46 7.15
CA ASN A 49 6.96 -13.10 5.97
C ASN A 49 6.69 -12.09 4.87
N ILE A 50 6.59 -12.59 3.66
CA ILE A 50 6.19 -11.78 2.54
C ILE A 50 4.72 -12.04 2.34
N LEU A 51 3.95 -10.98 2.22
CA LEU A 51 2.53 -11.10 1.98
C LEU A 51 2.26 -10.85 0.51
N ASN A 52 1.77 -11.87 -0.16
CA ASN A 52 1.44 -11.72 -1.57
C ASN A 52 -0.07 -11.71 -1.73
N LEU A 53 -0.58 -10.61 -2.23
CA LEU A 53 -2.00 -10.49 -2.53
C LEU A 53 -2.17 -10.74 -4.01
N ASP A 54 -2.82 -11.82 -4.34
CA ASP A 54 -2.95 -12.25 -5.72
C ASP A 54 -3.48 -11.15 -6.61
N ASP A 55 -2.83 -10.99 -7.74
CA ASP A 55 -3.24 -10.01 -8.75
C ASP A 55 -3.17 -8.57 -8.27
N PHE A 56 -2.56 -8.35 -7.15
CA PHE A 56 -2.44 -7.00 -6.63
C PHE A 56 -0.97 -6.64 -6.42
N GLY A 57 -0.30 -7.39 -5.55
CA GLY A 57 1.10 -7.10 -5.30
C GLY A 57 1.57 -7.77 -4.04
N SER A 58 2.80 -7.52 -3.70
CA SER A 58 3.37 -8.13 -2.51
C SER A 58 4.03 -7.09 -1.64
N PHE A 59 4.00 -7.37 -0.35
CA PHE A 59 4.63 -6.53 0.66
C PHE A 59 5.75 -7.32 1.30
N SER A 60 6.88 -6.66 1.50
CA SER A 60 7.99 -7.30 2.16
C SER A 60 8.81 -6.26 2.89
N LEU A 61 9.69 -6.74 3.74
CA LEU A 61 10.56 -5.86 4.47
C LEU A 61 11.91 -5.80 3.80
N ASN A 62 12.53 -4.65 3.88
CA ASN A 62 13.90 -4.47 3.46
C ASN A 62 14.64 -4.01 4.69
N GLY A 63 15.48 -4.86 5.22
CA GLY A 63 16.20 -4.50 6.41
C GLY A 63 17.50 -5.26 6.50
N SER A 64 18.18 -5.08 7.60
CA SER A 64 19.42 -5.78 7.78
C SER A 64 19.57 -6.12 9.24
N PHE A 65 20.35 -7.17 9.50
CA PHE A 65 20.65 -7.52 10.86
C PHE A 65 21.72 -6.59 11.37
N CYS A 66 21.72 -6.42 12.66
CA CYS A 66 22.80 -5.65 13.26
C CYS A 66 24.09 -6.39 13.04
N GLU A 67 25.06 -5.63 12.65
CA GLU A 67 26.30 -6.25 12.25
C GLU A 67 27.09 -6.84 13.36
N ASP A 68 26.92 -6.31 14.51
CA ASP A 68 27.76 -6.73 15.60
C ASP A 68 27.21 -7.91 16.35
N LYS A 69 26.34 -8.63 15.74
CA LYS A 69 25.78 -9.74 16.43
C LYS A 69 26.82 -10.75 16.74
N GLU A 70 26.80 -11.22 17.93
CA GLU A 70 27.77 -12.18 18.35
C GLU A 70 27.26 -13.56 18.03
N PRO A 71 28.18 -14.44 17.68
CA PRO A 71 27.79 -15.81 17.44
C PRO A 71 27.18 -16.36 18.71
N GLY A 72 26.14 -17.06 18.56
CA GLY A 72 25.51 -17.65 19.72
C GLY A 72 24.48 -16.77 20.37
N LYS A 73 24.49 -15.51 20.04
CA LYS A 73 23.49 -14.66 20.59
C LYS A 73 22.18 -14.91 19.91
N ASN A 74 21.16 -14.72 20.66
CA ASN A 74 19.85 -14.90 20.12
C ASN A 74 19.51 -13.73 19.24
N HIS A 75 19.23 -14.01 17.99
CA HIS A 75 18.89 -12.94 17.06
C HIS A 75 17.39 -12.78 17.02
N ARG A 76 16.91 -11.89 17.81
CA ARG A 76 15.50 -11.66 17.86
C ARG A 76 15.13 -10.52 16.99
N ALA A 77 13.84 -10.27 16.92
CA ALA A 77 13.34 -9.24 16.05
C ALA A 77 13.99 -7.90 16.30
N GLU A 78 14.30 -7.62 17.54
CA GLU A 78 14.86 -6.32 17.83
C GLU A 78 16.26 -6.16 17.29
N SER A 79 16.88 -7.24 16.83
CA SER A 79 18.20 -7.09 16.25
C SER A 79 18.12 -6.90 14.76
N ILE A 80 16.94 -6.76 14.21
CA ILE A 80 16.74 -6.48 12.79
C ILE A 80 16.29 -5.06 12.64
N GLU A 81 17.01 -4.35 11.81
CA GLU A 81 16.67 -2.98 11.57
C GLU A 81 15.94 -2.90 10.26
N VAL A 82 14.69 -2.51 10.31
CA VAL A 82 13.87 -2.42 9.11
C VAL A 82 14.15 -1.10 8.44
N LYS A 83 14.67 -1.15 7.22
CA LYS A 83 14.94 0.06 6.49
C LYS A 83 13.74 0.53 5.73
N ASN A 84 13.01 -0.40 5.16
CA ASN A 84 11.87 -0.03 4.35
C ASN A 84 10.88 -1.14 4.31
N ILE A 85 9.66 -0.76 4.03
CA ILE A 85 8.63 -1.70 3.66
C ILE A 85 8.45 -1.52 2.18
N VAL A 86 8.58 -2.61 1.43
CA VAL A 86 8.55 -2.54 -0.01
C VAL A 86 7.26 -3.13 -0.53
N PHE A 87 6.61 -2.40 -1.41
CA PHE A 87 5.44 -2.92 -2.11
C PHE A 87 5.80 -3.09 -3.57
N LYS A 88 5.60 -4.31 -4.08
CA LYS A 88 5.84 -4.56 -5.50
C LYS A 88 4.52 -4.89 -6.15
N ALA A 89 4.10 -4.06 -7.08
CA ALA A 89 2.84 -4.27 -7.75
C ALA A 89 2.94 -5.45 -8.71
N GLU A 90 1.88 -6.22 -8.76
CA GLU A 90 1.75 -7.29 -9.73
C GLU A 90 1.59 -6.71 -11.12
N LYS A 91 2.09 -7.43 -12.09
CA LYS A 91 1.91 -7.00 -13.47
C LYS A 91 0.46 -6.84 -13.82
N ARG A 92 -0.37 -7.73 -13.33
CA ARG A 92 -1.78 -7.64 -13.65
C ARG A 92 -2.44 -6.40 -13.12
N LEU A 93 -2.02 -5.98 -11.93
CA LEU A 93 -2.54 -4.73 -11.39
C LEU A 93 -2.16 -3.57 -12.31
N LYS A 94 -0.90 -3.55 -12.70
CA LYS A 94 -0.45 -2.47 -13.57
C LYS A 94 -1.20 -2.46 -14.89
N ARG A 95 -1.44 -3.65 -15.43
CA ARG A 95 -2.16 -3.75 -16.69
C ARG A 95 -3.57 -3.29 -16.56
N ARG A 96 -4.22 -3.64 -15.45
CA ARG A 96 -5.60 -3.24 -15.26
C ARG A 96 -5.72 -1.73 -15.16
N ILE A 97 -4.79 -1.11 -14.47
CA ILE A 97 -4.83 0.33 -14.32
C ILE A 97 -4.56 1.00 -15.64
N THR A 98 -3.59 0.47 -16.41
CA THR A 98 -3.28 1.03 -17.71
C THR A 98 -4.44 0.85 -18.66
N ALA A 99 -5.04 -0.32 -18.65
CA ALA A 99 -6.13 -0.61 -19.56
C ALA A 99 -7.36 0.24 -19.29
N ALA A 100 -7.57 0.54 -18.01
CA ALA A 100 -8.70 1.39 -17.67
C ALA A 100 -8.52 2.78 -18.24
N GLY A 101 -7.28 3.10 -18.58
CA GLY A 101 -7.02 4.37 -19.19
C GLY A 101 -6.91 5.44 -18.17
N PHE A 102 -5.87 6.23 -18.33
CA PHE A 102 -5.77 7.38 -17.48
C PHE A 102 -6.45 8.49 -18.17
N GLU A 103 -7.75 8.36 -18.29
CA GLU A 103 -8.47 9.44 -18.88
C GLU A 103 -8.14 10.70 -18.21
N LYS A 104 -7.73 10.58 -17.01
CA LYS A 104 -7.38 11.74 -16.30
C LYS A 104 -6.21 12.43 -16.87
N TYR A 105 -5.40 11.76 -17.67
CA TYR A 105 -4.32 12.47 -18.27
C TYR A 105 -4.87 13.12 -19.51
N ASN A 106 -5.65 14.09 -19.32
CA ASN A 106 -6.22 14.89 -20.35
C ASN A 106 -5.90 16.29 -19.91
N PRO A 107 -5.17 17.04 -20.69
CA PRO A 107 -4.78 18.37 -20.24
C PRO A 107 -5.96 19.22 -19.81
N GLU A 108 -7.06 19.09 -20.48
CA GLU A 108 -8.22 19.84 -20.08
C GLU A 108 -8.75 19.37 -18.76
N ARG A 109 -8.85 18.07 -18.60
CA ARG A 109 -9.33 17.55 -17.34
C ARG A 109 -8.39 17.92 -16.23
N HIS A 110 -7.12 17.84 -16.52
CA HIS A 110 -6.15 18.15 -15.50
C HIS A 110 -6.30 19.59 -15.04
N ASN A 111 -6.49 20.47 -16.00
CA ASN A 111 -6.69 21.87 -15.64
C ASN A 111 -7.93 22.05 -14.80
N LYS A 112 -8.97 21.36 -15.12
CA LYS A 112 -10.17 21.48 -14.34
C LYS A 112 -9.99 20.94 -12.95
N ARG A 113 -9.24 19.87 -12.85
CA ARG A 113 -9.06 19.27 -11.56
C ARG A 113 -8.28 20.13 -10.61
N LYS A 114 -7.55 21.03 -11.14
CA LYS A 114 -6.76 21.84 -10.25
C LYS A 114 -7.55 22.73 -9.37
N TYR A 115 -8.77 22.81 -9.60
CA TYR A 115 -9.57 23.70 -8.77
C TYR A 115 -10.70 23.08 -8.11
#